data_1be468d1e1d57443d34cba2d62e1a792
#
_entry.id   1be468d1e1d57443d34cba2d62e1a792
#
_cell.length_a   1.000
_cell.length_b   1.000
_cell.length_c   1.000
_cell.angle_alpha   90.00
_cell.angle_beta   90.00
_cell.angle_gamma   90.00
#
_symmetry.space_group_name_H-M   'P 1'
#
loop_
_entity.id
_entity.type
_entity.pdbx_description
1 polymer ?
#
loop_
_entity_poly.entity_id
_entity_poly.type
_entity_poly.pdbx_seq_one_letter_code
_entity_poly.pdbx_strand_id
1 'polypeptide(L)'
;QRASRLLRQVVRGRVAAHKAQQRPPWAVAEAGFTDLCSRCGDCARACPTRIIRQGDGGYPTIDFTAGECTFCGECAAACQTGAIQRSAELAPWHLRAKIGDTCIARKGVECRICGEQCGEAAIRFIPQMGGIALPQLDPDRCTGCGACVGPCPVQAIGVA
;
A
#
# COMPACT_ATOMS: atom_id res chain seq x y z
N GLN A 1 -41.40 10.72 26.34
CA GLN A 1 -40.26 11.57 25.95
C GLN A 1 -38.86 11.01 26.27
N ARG A 2 -38.73 9.90 27.04
CA ARG A 2 -37.42 9.28 27.34
C ARG A 2 -36.97 8.21 26.34
N ALA A 3 -37.85 7.66 25.52
CA ALA A 3 -37.53 6.62 24.55
C ALA A 3 -36.83 7.15 23.27
N SER A 4 -37.02 8.42 22.91
CA SER A 4 -36.43 9.02 21.71
C SER A 4 -34.95 9.38 21.82
N ARG A 5 -34.37 9.44 23.03
CA ARG A 5 -32.94 9.80 23.20
C ARG A 5 -32.00 8.60 23.06
N LEU A 6 -32.46 7.39 23.35
CA LEU A 6 -31.64 6.18 23.26
C LEU A 6 -31.44 5.70 21.81
N LEU A 7 -32.41 5.93 20.93
CA LEU A 7 -32.30 5.54 19.52
C LEU A 7 -31.36 6.45 18.70
N ARG A 8 -31.05 7.66 19.17
CA ARG A 8 -30.11 8.57 18.49
C ARG A 8 -28.63 8.29 18.79
N GLN A 9 -28.30 7.50 19.81
CA GLN A 9 -26.92 7.16 20.15
C GLN A 9 -26.40 5.93 19.41
N VAL A 10 -27.27 5.07 18.90
CA VAL A 10 -26.87 3.83 18.17
C VAL A 10 -26.49 4.12 16.72
N VAL A 11 -26.90 5.27 16.14
CA VAL A 11 -26.62 5.61 14.72
C VAL A 11 -25.32 6.41 14.55
N ARG A 12 -24.60 6.71 15.63
CA ARG A 12 -23.25 7.32 15.57
C ARG A 12 -22.12 6.34 15.84
N GLY A 13 -22.31 5.08 15.50
CA GLY A 13 -21.18 4.21 15.23
C GLY A 13 -20.45 4.82 14.04
N ARG A 14 -19.34 5.52 14.28
CA ARG A 14 -18.36 5.77 13.25
C ARG A 14 -17.98 4.39 12.73
N VAL A 15 -18.53 4.03 11.60
CA VAL A 15 -17.93 3.02 10.74
C VAL A 15 -16.56 3.61 10.45
N ALA A 16 -15.54 3.19 11.18
CA ALA A 16 -14.18 3.47 10.82
C ALA A 16 -14.11 3.06 9.35
N ALA A 17 -13.85 4.03 8.47
CA ALA A 17 -13.66 3.73 7.07
C ALA A 17 -12.59 2.64 7.05
N HIS A 18 -12.97 1.40 6.76
CA HIS A 18 -12.01 0.31 6.63
C HIS A 18 -11.03 0.78 5.59
N LYS A 19 -9.80 1.04 6.03
CA LYS A 19 -8.71 1.35 5.12
C LYS A 19 -8.68 0.19 4.14
N ALA A 20 -8.96 0.46 2.88
CA ALA A 20 -9.07 -0.57 1.87
C ALA A 20 -7.82 -1.46 1.98
N GLN A 21 -8.03 -2.75 2.26
CA GLN A 21 -6.92 -3.68 2.40
C GLN A 21 -6.28 -3.88 1.05
N GLN A 22 -4.99 -3.60 0.99
CA GLN A 22 -4.24 -3.78 -0.24
C GLN A 22 -3.95 -5.26 -0.46
N ARG A 23 -4.49 -5.82 -1.52
CA ARG A 23 -4.26 -7.22 -1.91
C ARG A 23 -2.88 -7.43 -2.51
N PRO A 24 -2.35 -8.67 -2.49
CA PRO A 24 -1.10 -9.01 -3.19
C PRO A 24 -1.14 -8.67 -4.68
N PRO A 25 0.02 -8.52 -5.34
CA PRO A 25 0.07 -8.26 -6.78
C PRO A 25 -0.60 -9.41 -7.56
N TRP A 26 -1.23 -9.08 -8.68
CA TRP A 26 -2.01 -10.00 -9.54
C TRP A 26 -3.21 -10.65 -8.84
N ALA A 27 -3.67 -10.10 -7.72
CA ALA A 27 -4.94 -10.53 -7.12
C ALA A 27 -6.09 -10.20 -8.08
N VAL A 28 -7.04 -11.12 -8.18
CA VAL A 28 -8.29 -10.86 -8.92
C VAL A 28 -9.09 -9.74 -8.22
N ALA A 29 -10.10 -9.21 -8.89
CA ALA A 29 -10.96 -8.17 -8.31
C ALA A 29 -11.51 -8.59 -6.95
N GLU A 30 -11.65 -7.65 -6.01
CA GLU A 30 -11.98 -7.91 -4.60
C GLU A 30 -13.19 -8.83 -4.41
N ALA A 31 -14.25 -8.65 -5.19
CA ALA A 31 -15.43 -9.50 -5.11
C ALA A 31 -15.13 -10.99 -5.39
N GLY A 32 -14.31 -11.26 -6.40
CA GLY A 32 -13.89 -12.64 -6.71
C GLY A 32 -12.76 -13.12 -5.81
N PHE A 33 -11.94 -12.20 -5.30
CA PHE A 33 -10.82 -12.55 -4.44
C PHE A 33 -11.27 -13.21 -3.13
N THR A 34 -12.26 -12.64 -2.47
CA THR A 34 -12.80 -13.18 -1.22
C THR A 34 -13.49 -14.54 -1.40
N ASP A 35 -14.06 -14.80 -2.57
CA ASP A 35 -14.69 -16.08 -2.89
C ASP A 35 -13.66 -17.17 -3.18
N LEU A 36 -12.55 -16.83 -3.85
CA LEU A 36 -11.51 -17.77 -4.25
C LEU A 36 -10.47 -18.02 -3.15
N CYS A 37 -10.15 -17.01 -2.34
CA CYS A 37 -9.10 -17.10 -1.35
C CYS A 37 -9.47 -18.02 -0.19
N SER A 38 -8.77 -19.15 -0.06
CA SER A 38 -8.93 -20.09 1.06
C SER A 38 -8.29 -19.63 2.37
N ARG A 39 -7.59 -18.49 2.37
CA ARG A 39 -6.86 -17.95 3.54
C ARG A 39 -5.79 -18.89 4.08
N CYS A 40 -5.21 -19.72 3.22
CA CYS A 40 -4.19 -20.72 3.58
C CYS A 40 -2.86 -20.11 4.04
N GLY A 41 -2.57 -18.83 3.69
CA GLY A 41 -1.35 -18.13 4.04
C GLY A 41 -0.12 -18.51 3.20
N ASP A 42 -0.27 -19.32 2.14
CA ASP A 42 0.86 -19.76 1.30
C ASP A 42 1.55 -18.58 0.62
N CYS A 43 0.78 -17.60 0.13
CA CYS A 43 1.31 -16.39 -0.47
C CYS A 43 2.19 -15.58 0.50
N ALA A 44 1.81 -15.54 1.79
CA ALA A 44 2.59 -14.86 2.82
C ALA A 44 3.89 -15.62 3.14
N ARG A 45 3.83 -16.95 3.19
CA ARG A 45 5.02 -17.80 3.42
C ARG A 45 6.00 -17.76 2.24
N ALA A 46 5.47 -17.66 1.02
CA ALA A 46 6.28 -17.61 -0.20
C ALA A 46 6.93 -16.25 -0.45
N CYS A 47 6.46 -15.19 0.19
CA CYS A 47 6.97 -13.82 -0.02
C CYS A 47 8.38 -13.65 0.58
N PRO A 48 9.43 -13.45 -0.23
CA PRO A 48 10.80 -13.33 0.28
C PRO A 48 11.02 -12.06 1.10
N THR A 49 10.32 -10.97 0.79
CA THR A 49 10.40 -9.70 1.52
C THR A 49 9.43 -9.62 2.69
N ARG A 50 8.57 -10.63 2.86
CA ARG A 50 7.62 -10.77 3.97
C ARG A 50 6.67 -9.60 4.15
N ILE A 51 6.31 -8.95 3.06
CA ILE A 51 5.35 -7.84 3.08
C ILE A 51 3.89 -8.28 3.09
N ILE A 52 3.61 -9.56 2.81
CA ILE A 52 2.26 -10.10 2.85
C ILE A 52 1.94 -10.54 4.27
N ARG A 53 0.91 -9.91 4.86
CA ARG A 53 0.43 -10.17 6.22
C ARG A 53 -1.00 -10.67 6.18
N GLN A 54 -1.45 -11.30 7.26
CA GLN A 54 -2.87 -11.55 7.47
C GLN A 54 -3.54 -10.24 7.89
N GLY A 55 -4.56 -9.84 7.11
CA GLY A 55 -5.43 -8.72 7.40
C GLY A 55 -6.78 -9.18 7.99
N ASP A 56 -7.78 -8.32 7.86
CA ASP A 56 -9.12 -8.59 8.37
C ASP A 56 -9.71 -9.86 7.73
N GLY A 57 -10.39 -10.66 8.54
CA GLY A 57 -10.95 -11.93 8.12
C GLY A 57 -9.91 -13.00 7.74
N GLY A 58 -8.64 -12.78 8.01
CA GLY A 58 -7.55 -13.70 7.66
C GLY A 58 -7.11 -13.65 6.21
N TYR A 59 -7.62 -12.69 5.43
CA TYR A 59 -7.22 -12.47 4.05
C TYR A 59 -5.85 -11.80 3.96
N PRO A 60 -5.03 -12.12 2.93
CA PRO A 60 -3.72 -11.49 2.77
C PRO A 60 -3.84 -10.01 2.42
N THR A 61 -3.00 -9.21 3.06
CA THR A 61 -2.84 -7.78 2.81
C THR A 61 -1.37 -7.42 2.72
N ILE A 62 -1.04 -6.30 2.11
CA ILE A 62 0.32 -5.82 1.96
C ILE A 62 0.67 -4.82 3.06
N ASP A 63 1.83 -5.02 3.68
CA ASP A 63 2.44 -4.12 4.64
C ASP A 63 3.78 -3.61 4.11
N PHE A 64 3.77 -2.44 3.49
CA PHE A 64 4.97 -1.81 2.94
C PHE A 64 5.92 -1.26 4.02
N THR A 65 5.53 -1.25 5.28
CA THR A 65 6.47 -0.89 6.37
C THR A 65 7.49 -1.97 6.62
N ALA A 66 7.18 -3.22 6.26
CA ALA A 66 8.07 -4.37 6.40
C ALA A 66 9.10 -4.48 5.26
N GLY A 67 8.84 -3.88 4.10
CA GLY A 67 9.71 -3.96 2.94
C GLY A 67 9.01 -3.53 1.66
N GLU A 68 9.60 -3.91 0.52
CA GLU A 68 9.11 -3.60 -0.81
C GLU A 68 8.65 -4.84 -1.56
N CYS A 69 7.82 -4.66 -2.58
CA CYS A 69 7.49 -5.71 -3.53
C CYS A 69 8.54 -5.76 -4.65
N THR A 70 9.18 -6.90 -4.83
CA THR A 70 10.14 -7.13 -5.91
C THR A 70 9.50 -7.66 -7.19
N PHE A 71 8.18 -7.84 -7.19
CA PHE A 71 7.41 -8.41 -8.31
C PHE A 71 7.93 -9.80 -8.77
N CYS A 72 8.47 -10.59 -7.85
CA CYS A 72 9.02 -11.91 -8.14
C CYS A 72 7.97 -12.94 -8.59
N GLY A 73 6.70 -12.77 -8.18
CA GLY A 73 5.60 -13.66 -8.55
C GLY A 73 5.45 -14.91 -7.69
N GLU A 74 6.26 -15.08 -6.64
CA GLU A 74 6.20 -16.25 -5.75
C GLU A 74 4.84 -16.38 -5.06
N CYS A 75 4.20 -15.26 -4.71
CA CYS A 75 2.86 -15.28 -4.12
C CYS A 75 1.80 -15.83 -5.09
N ALA A 76 1.93 -15.53 -6.38
CA ALA A 76 1.04 -16.07 -7.41
C ALA A 76 1.33 -17.56 -7.67
N ALA A 77 2.60 -17.95 -7.71
CA ALA A 77 3.01 -19.35 -7.88
C ALA A 77 2.53 -20.24 -6.73
N ALA A 78 2.50 -19.72 -5.50
CA ALA A 78 2.02 -20.42 -4.32
C ALA A 78 0.50 -20.48 -4.20
N CYS A 79 -0.25 -19.65 -4.94
CA CYS A 79 -1.71 -19.58 -4.84
C CYS A 79 -2.37 -20.71 -5.65
N GLN A 80 -2.91 -21.71 -4.97
CA GLN A 80 -3.56 -22.85 -5.60
C GLN A 80 -5.01 -22.59 -5.99
N THR A 81 -5.66 -21.59 -5.38
CA THR A 81 -7.09 -21.33 -5.59
C THR A 81 -7.37 -20.39 -6.76
N GLY A 82 -6.33 -19.79 -7.36
CA GLY A 82 -6.48 -18.82 -8.43
C GLY A 82 -6.90 -17.42 -7.97
N ALA A 83 -6.87 -17.13 -6.67
CA ALA A 83 -7.11 -15.78 -6.16
C ALA A 83 -6.01 -14.78 -6.57
N ILE A 84 -4.80 -15.27 -6.79
CA ILE A 84 -3.66 -14.52 -7.30
C ILE A 84 -3.17 -15.20 -8.58
N GLN A 85 -3.27 -14.50 -9.71
CA GLN A 85 -2.97 -15.07 -11.04
C GLN A 85 -2.00 -14.17 -11.80
N ARG A 86 -0.74 -14.55 -11.84
CA ARG A 86 0.26 -13.84 -12.63
C ARG A 86 -0.01 -13.98 -14.12
N SER A 87 -0.11 -12.83 -14.81
CA SER A 87 -0.21 -12.76 -16.25
C SER A 87 0.87 -11.83 -16.79
N ALA A 88 1.47 -12.18 -17.92
CA ALA A 88 2.44 -11.31 -18.60
C ALA A 88 1.78 -10.06 -19.20
N GLU A 89 0.47 -10.12 -19.45
CA GLU A 89 -0.31 -9.05 -20.08
C GLU A 89 -0.89 -8.05 -19.08
N LEU A 90 -0.96 -8.45 -17.80
CA LEU A 90 -1.56 -7.63 -16.75
C LEU A 90 -0.50 -7.04 -15.83
N ALA A 91 -0.61 -5.75 -15.54
CA ALA A 91 0.19 -5.11 -14.51
C ALA A 91 -0.08 -5.79 -13.15
N PRO A 92 0.92 -5.91 -12.28
CA PRO A 92 0.75 -6.49 -10.95
C PRO A 92 -0.35 -5.80 -10.14
N TRP A 93 -0.43 -4.49 -10.25
CA TRP A 93 -1.43 -3.59 -9.70
C TRP A 93 -1.32 -2.19 -10.32
N HIS A 94 -2.23 -1.30 -9.93
CA HIS A 94 -2.22 0.10 -10.36
C HIS A 94 -1.88 1.06 -9.22
N LEU A 95 -1.23 0.55 -8.17
CA LEU A 95 -0.84 1.33 -7.01
C LEU A 95 0.23 2.35 -7.36
N ARG A 96 0.15 3.50 -6.69
CA ARG A 96 1.15 4.57 -6.79
C ARG A 96 1.47 5.10 -5.40
N ALA A 97 2.69 5.55 -5.21
CA ALA A 97 3.06 6.24 -3.98
C ALA A 97 2.31 7.56 -3.85
N LYS A 98 2.00 7.94 -2.62
CA LYS A 98 1.41 9.24 -2.29
C LYS A 98 2.19 9.86 -1.16
N ILE A 99 2.68 11.08 -1.35
CA ILE A 99 3.47 11.82 -0.36
C ILE A 99 2.54 12.81 0.32
N GLY A 100 2.28 12.58 1.61
CA GLY A 100 1.37 13.39 2.42
C GLY A 100 1.99 14.70 2.93
N ASP A 101 1.17 15.52 3.55
CA ASP A 101 1.53 16.85 4.07
C ASP A 101 2.41 16.80 5.32
N THR A 102 2.49 15.64 5.97
CA THR A 102 3.41 15.42 7.12
C THR A 102 4.87 15.31 6.69
N CYS A 103 5.17 15.25 5.38
CA CYS A 103 6.52 15.20 4.84
C CYS A 103 7.38 16.35 5.40
N ILE A 104 8.52 16.01 6.00
CA ILE A 104 9.40 17.02 6.62
C ILE A 104 10.04 17.95 5.60
N ALA A 105 10.26 17.51 4.35
CA ALA A 105 10.72 18.38 3.28
C ALA A 105 9.70 19.50 3.01
N ARG A 106 8.40 19.20 3.06
CA ARG A 106 7.35 20.22 2.93
C ARG A 106 7.29 21.19 4.12
N LYS A 107 7.90 20.80 5.24
CA LYS A 107 8.02 21.63 6.45
C LYS A 107 9.35 22.37 6.58
N GLY A 108 10.16 22.37 5.53
CA GLY A 108 11.41 23.10 5.46
C GLY A 108 12.64 22.34 6.03
N VAL A 109 12.55 21.03 6.21
CA VAL A 109 13.67 20.19 6.68
C VAL A 109 14.23 19.39 5.50
N GLU A 110 15.52 19.49 5.22
CA GLU A 110 16.17 18.72 4.14
C GLU A 110 15.97 17.21 4.36
N CYS A 111 15.36 16.54 3.41
CA CYS A 111 15.17 15.10 3.42
C CYS A 111 14.99 14.58 1.99
N ARG A 112 15.77 13.56 1.60
CA ARG A 112 15.74 12.96 0.27
C ARG A 112 15.57 11.45 0.28
N ILE A 113 15.33 10.85 1.43
CA ILE A 113 15.33 9.39 1.65
C ILE A 113 14.45 8.64 0.65
N CYS A 114 13.21 9.10 0.42
CA CYS A 114 12.29 8.43 -0.49
C CYS A 114 12.76 8.42 -1.95
N GLY A 115 13.42 9.49 -2.39
CA GLY A 115 14.01 9.55 -3.74
C GLY A 115 15.21 8.63 -3.89
N GLU A 116 16.05 8.53 -2.85
CA GLU A 116 17.22 7.64 -2.83
C GLU A 116 16.82 6.16 -2.81
N GLN A 117 15.70 5.83 -2.17
CA GLN A 117 15.16 4.47 -2.12
C GLN A 117 14.40 4.06 -3.39
N CYS A 118 14.06 5.01 -4.26
CA CYS A 118 13.25 4.73 -5.43
C CYS A 118 14.11 4.21 -6.59
N GLY A 119 14.14 2.89 -6.79
CA GLY A 119 14.87 2.26 -7.89
C GLY A 119 14.41 2.71 -9.29
N GLU A 120 13.13 3.09 -9.42
CA GLU A 120 12.55 3.59 -10.68
C GLU A 120 12.80 5.10 -10.90
N ALA A 121 13.46 5.78 -9.96
CA ALA A 121 13.65 7.22 -9.97
C ALA A 121 12.34 8.01 -10.23
N ALA A 122 11.23 7.49 -9.69
CA ALA A 122 9.91 8.09 -9.79
C ALA A 122 9.73 9.28 -8.85
N ILE A 123 10.53 9.39 -7.79
CA ILE A 123 10.50 10.51 -6.86
C ILE A 123 11.70 11.39 -7.10
N ARG A 124 11.46 12.62 -7.55
CA ARG A 124 12.49 13.63 -7.81
C ARG A 124 12.34 14.78 -6.85
N PHE A 125 13.45 15.42 -6.49
CA PHE A 125 13.46 16.59 -5.64
C PHE A 125 13.65 17.84 -6.47
N ILE A 126 12.63 18.69 -6.50
CA ILE A 126 12.60 19.91 -7.30
C ILE A 126 13.06 21.08 -6.41
N PRO A 127 14.16 21.77 -6.80
CA PRO A 127 14.63 22.93 -6.09
C PRO A 127 13.56 24.02 -5.98
N GLN A 128 13.49 24.67 -4.81
CA GLN A 128 12.61 25.80 -4.57
C GLN A 128 13.43 27.07 -4.34
N MET A 129 12.95 28.20 -4.85
CA MET A 129 13.62 29.48 -4.63
C MET A 129 13.62 29.84 -3.15
N GLY A 130 14.83 30.01 -2.57
CA GLY A 130 14.99 30.37 -1.15
C GLY A 130 14.61 29.28 -0.16
N GLY A 131 14.41 28.03 -0.61
CA GLY A 131 14.01 26.89 0.21
C GLY A 131 14.72 25.61 -0.15
N ILE A 132 14.34 24.54 0.54
CA ILE A 132 14.83 23.20 0.26
C ILE A 132 14.06 22.58 -0.93
N ALA A 133 14.66 21.56 -1.56
CA ALA A 133 14.01 20.84 -2.62
C ALA A 133 12.81 20.02 -2.12
N LEU A 134 11.71 20.03 -2.88
CA LEU A 134 10.49 19.31 -2.55
C LEU A 134 10.34 18.03 -3.37
N PRO A 135 9.87 16.93 -2.78
CA PRO A 135 9.63 15.69 -3.49
C PRO A 135 8.44 15.83 -4.45
N GLN A 136 8.65 15.40 -5.68
CA GLN A 136 7.62 15.29 -6.70
C GLN A 136 7.60 13.86 -7.23
N LEU A 137 6.42 13.24 -7.24
CA LEU A 137 6.23 11.92 -7.81
C LEU A 137 5.89 12.01 -9.29
N ASP A 138 6.56 11.17 -10.07
CA ASP A 138 6.18 10.84 -11.44
C ASP A 138 5.34 9.53 -11.39
N PRO A 139 4.02 9.61 -11.56
CA PRO A 139 3.15 8.44 -11.44
C PRO A 139 3.37 7.41 -12.55
N ASP A 140 3.85 7.83 -13.73
CA ASP A 140 4.09 6.92 -14.86
C ASP A 140 5.31 6.02 -14.62
N ARG A 141 6.27 6.50 -13.85
CA ARG A 141 7.45 5.74 -13.46
C ARG A 141 7.25 4.93 -12.17
N CYS A 142 6.28 5.30 -11.36
CA CYS A 142 6.03 4.64 -10.10
C CYS A 142 5.37 3.26 -10.31
N THR A 143 6.02 2.20 -9.85
CA THR A 143 5.49 0.82 -9.91
C THR A 143 4.62 0.45 -8.71
N GLY A 144 4.57 1.30 -7.69
CA GLY A 144 3.87 1.01 -6.45
C GLY A 144 4.58 -0.03 -5.56
N CYS A 145 5.87 -0.26 -5.75
CA CYS A 145 6.64 -1.29 -5.03
C CYS A 145 6.74 -1.05 -3.51
N GLY A 146 6.53 0.19 -3.05
CA GLY A 146 6.51 0.53 -1.63
C GLY A 146 7.89 0.73 -0.98
N ALA A 147 9.00 0.69 -1.73
CA ALA A 147 10.35 0.86 -1.20
C ALA A 147 10.54 2.18 -0.43
N CYS A 148 9.78 3.22 -0.79
CA CYS A 148 9.83 4.54 -0.18
C CYS A 148 9.05 4.64 1.14
N VAL A 149 8.20 3.67 1.48
CA VAL A 149 7.30 3.75 2.65
C VAL A 149 8.04 3.51 3.96
N GLY A 150 8.69 2.36 4.09
CA GLY A 150 9.36 1.95 5.32
C GLY A 150 10.44 2.93 5.80
N PRO A 151 11.33 3.43 4.91
CA PRO A 151 12.42 4.34 5.30
C PRO A 151 11.94 5.75 5.65
N CYS A 152 10.71 6.14 5.36
CA CYS A 152 10.20 7.48 5.67
C CYS A 152 10.16 7.74 7.18
N PRO A 153 10.94 8.69 7.73
CA PRO A 153 11.09 8.88 9.17
C PRO A 153 9.81 9.39 9.84
N VAL A 154 8.89 9.96 9.07
CA VAL A 154 7.62 10.53 9.58
C VAL A 154 6.40 9.83 8.99
N GLN A 155 6.59 8.70 8.32
CA GLN A 155 5.52 7.91 7.72
C GLN A 155 4.57 8.75 6.84
N ALA A 156 5.15 9.69 6.10
CA ALA A 156 4.40 10.60 5.22
C ALA A 156 4.03 9.96 3.89
N ILE A 157 4.52 8.76 3.60
CA ILE A 157 4.32 8.10 2.31
C ILE A 157 3.43 6.88 2.50
N GLY A 158 2.40 6.79 1.67
CA GLY A 158 1.58 5.62 1.51
C GLY A 158 1.58 5.16 0.05
N VAL A 159 1.06 3.96 -0.20
CA VAL A 159 0.84 3.41 -1.53
C VAL A 159 -0.64 3.05 -1.67
N ALA A 160 -1.31 3.59 -2.67
CA ALA A 160 -2.72 3.37 -2.94
C ALA A 160 -3.06 3.55 -4.42
#